data_65c2dda8127d6a52651187431410b44b
#
_entry.id   65c2dda8127d6a52651187431410b44b
#
_cell.length_a   1.000
_cell.length_b   1.000
_cell.length_c   1.000
_cell.angle_alpha   90.00
_cell.angle_beta   90.00
_cell.angle_gamma   90.00
#
_symmetry.space_group_name_H-M   'P 1'
#
loop_
_entity.id
_entity.type
_entity.pdbx_description
1 polymer ?
#
loop_
_entity_poly.entity_id
_entity_poly.type
_entity_poly.pdbx_seq_one_letter_code
_entity_poly.pdbx_strand_id
1 'polypeptide(L)'
;MSLVPSSSVPPDEPAPARVFVPTSAGPGQAPSPAALRQARKPPRKRRWLLQFVAATLCGVSAGIAIAAAIHVPQVDAIASFSPKLVTQIYDRDGKVAFASYARERRLMLDQEEIPPLLRDALLAAEDGNFFRHGGIDALGILRSVLVNLRRGRHAQGASTITMQLARKLFLTDEKSWRRKISEAFLAVELEKQLSKQQILAMYFNVVFLGHGNYGMESAAR
;
A
#
# COMPACT_ATOMS: atom_id res chain seq x y z
N MET A 1 -58.14 -49.31 -42.93
CA MET A 1 -58.77 -48.49 -43.99
C MET A 1 -58.00 -47.15 -44.04
N SER A 2 -57.50 -46.91 -45.23
CA SER A 2 -56.94 -45.70 -45.85
C SER A 2 -55.76 -44.97 -45.14
N LEU A 3 -54.62 -45.27 -45.65
CA LEU A 3 -53.40 -44.54 -45.60
C LEU A 3 -53.47 -43.31 -46.50
N VAL A 4 -52.98 -42.16 -45.98
CA VAL A 4 -52.69 -41.00 -46.82
C VAL A 4 -51.17 -40.74 -46.67
N PRO A 5 -50.40 -40.62 -47.74
CA PRO A 5 -48.97 -40.43 -47.70
C PRO A 5 -48.59 -38.97 -47.44
N SER A 6 -47.59 -38.74 -46.58
CA SER A 6 -47.00 -37.47 -46.35
C SER A 6 -46.07 -37.07 -47.52
N SER A 7 -46.34 -35.94 -48.15
CA SER A 7 -45.46 -35.31 -49.14
C SER A 7 -44.32 -34.62 -48.45
N SER A 8 -43.09 -35.05 -48.72
CA SER A 8 -41.85 -34.40 -48.38
C SER A 8 -41.63 -33.19 -49.28
N VAL A 9 -41.52 -31.99 -48.65
CA VAL A 9 -41.05 -30.77 -49.28
C VAL A 9 -39.50 -30.75 -49.23
N PRO A 10 -38.83 -30.54 -50.36
CA PRO A 10 -37.35 -30.39 -50.33
C PRO A 10 -36.95 -29.06 -49.75
N PRO A 11 -35.75 -28.97 -49.14
CA PRO A 11 -35.25 -27.73 -48.54
C PRO A 11 -34.94 -26.67 -49.60
N ASP A 12 -35.31 -25.43 -49.28
CA ASP A 12 -35.05 -24.23 -50.06
C ASP A 12 -33.55 -24.05 -50.38
N GLU A 13 -33.26 -23.92 -51.65
CA GLU A 13 -31.97 -23.56 -52.20
C GLU A 13 -31.72 -22.07 -51.94
N PRO A 14 -30.57 -21.63 -51.38
CA PRO A 14 -30.34 -20.21 -51.14
C PRO A 14 -30.14 -19.47 -52.47
N ALA A 15 -30.90 -18.42 -52.66
CA ALA A 15 -30.83 -17.55 -53.81
C ALA A 15 -29.40 -16.96 -54.01
N PRO A 16 -28.91 -16.83 -55.26
CA PRO A 16 -27.58 -16.33 -55.50
C PRO A 16 -27.44 -14.88 -55.05
N ALA A 17 -26.39 -14.61 -54.31
CA ALA A 17 -25.99 -13.27 -53.85
C ALA A 17 -25.86 -12.33 -55.03
N ARG A 18 -26.67 -11.29 -55.09
CA ARG A 18 -26.51 -10.21 -56.09
C ARG A 18 -25.18 -9.50 -55.85
N VAL A 19 -24.20 -9.73 -56.71
CA VAL A 19 -22.98 -8.97 -56.77
C VAL A 19 -23.34 -7.54 -57.14
N PHE A 20 -23.24 -6.63 -56.20
CA PHE A 20 -23.37 -5.19 -56.48
C PHE A 20 -22.07 -4.73 -57.19
N VAL A 21 -22.16 -4.55 -58.50
CA VAL A 21 -21.11 -3.92 -59.28
C VAL A 21 -21.32 -2.41 -59.14
N PRO A 22 -20.39 -1.66 -58.52
CA PRO A 22 -20.53 -0.23 -58.46
C PRO A 22 -20.32 0.33 -59.89
N THR A 23 -21.33 1.00 -60.39
CA THR A 23 -21.28 1.73 -61.69
C THR A 23 -20.13 2.73 -61.63
N SER A 24 -19.24 2.69 -62.62
CA SER A 24 -18.08 3.54 -62.80
C SER A 24 -18.43 5.01 -62.55
N ALA A 25 -17.83 5.60 -61.56
CA ALA A 25 -17.81 7.06 -61.38
C ALA A 25 -17.03 7.69 -62.54
N GLY A 26 -17.64 8.62 -63.24
CA GLY A 26 -17.00 9.37 -64.34
C GLY A 26 -15.74 10.09 -63.89
N PRO A 27 -14.82 10.35 -64.81
CA PRO A 27 -13.55 11.01 -64.50
C PRO A 27 -13.77 12.49 -64.13
N GLY A 28 -13.42 12.90 -62.94
CA GLY A 28 -13.18 14.30 -62.69
C GLY A 28 -13.78 14.99 -61.45
N GLN A 29 -14.29 14.29 -60.47
CA GLN A 29 -14.64 14.98 -59.19
C GLN A 29 -13.59 14.69 -58.12
N ALA A 30 -12.79 15.70 -57.80
CA ALA A 30 -11.90 15.64 -56.64
C ALA A 30 -12.77 15.48 -55.34
N PRO A 31 -12.37 14.63 -54.40
CA PRO A 31 -13.12 14.44 -53.19
C PRO A 31 -13.28 15.74 -52.43
N SER A 32 -14.50 16.05 -51.98
CA SER A 32 -14.77 17.29 -51.29
C SER A 32 -13.93 17.43 -49.99
N PRO A 33 -13.58 18.65 -49.57
CA PRO A 33 -12.83 18.86 -48.32
C PRO A 33 -13.45 18.22 -47.07
N ALA A 34 -14.77 18.01 -47.12
CA ALA A 34 -15.50 17.32 -46.04
C ALA A 34 -15.18 15.81 -46.02
N ALA A 35 -15.02 15.16 -47.18
CA ALA A 35 -14.65 13.74 -47.28
C ALA A 35 -13.22 13.48 -46.78
N LEU A 36 -12.32 14.44 -47.00
CA LEU A 36 -10.93 14.36 -46.52
C LEU A 36 -10.82 14.56 -44.98
N ARG A 37 -11.76 15.28 -44.39
CA ARG A 37 -11.81 15.44 -42.91
C ARG A 37 -12.34 14.22 -42.16
N GLN A 38 -13.16 13.38 -42.82
CA GLN A 38 -13.68 12.15 -42.18
C GLN A 38 -12.67 11.00 -42.14
N ALA A 39 -11.59 11.06 -42.91
CA ALA A 39 -10.60 9.97 -43.05
C ALA A 39 -9.53 9.88 -41.97
N ARG A 40 -9.56 10.68 -40.90
CA ARG A 40 -8.51 10.68 -39.86
C ARG A 40 -9.00 10.52 -38.43
N LYS A 41 -9.91 9.61 -38.18
CA LYS A 41 -10.05 9.13 -36.79
C LYS A 41 -8.98 8.08 -36.54
N PRO A 42 -8.03 8.31 -35.61
CA PRO A 42 -6.99 7.34 -35.33
C PRO A 42 -7.63 6.02 -34.87
N PRO A 43 -7.05 4.86 -35.20
CA PRO A 43 -7.61 3.56 -34.89
C PRO A 43 -7.81 3.46 -33.37
N ARG A 44 -8.94 2.88 -32.97
CA ARG A 44 -9.42 2.77 -31.58
C ARG A 44 -8.33 2.27 -30.62
N LYS A 45 -7.42 1.39 -31.07
CA LYS A 45 -6.25 0.87 -30.32
C LYS A 45 -5.22 1.97 -30.00
N ARG A 46 -4.97 2.92 -30.92
CA ARG A 46 -4.02 4.01 -30.68
C ARG A 46 -4.53 5.05 -29.67
N ARG A 47 -5.85 5.26 -29.62
CA ARG A 47 -6.47 6.12 -28.59
C ARG A 47 -6.35 5.50 -27.20
N TRP A 48 -6.56 4.19 -27.09
CA TRP A 48 -6.40 3.47 -25.85
C TRP A 48 -4.97 3.53 -25.29
N LEU A 49 -3.98 3.33 -26.19
CA LEU A 49 -2.57 3.45 -25.82
C LEU A 49 -2.22 4.86 -25.37
N LEU A 50 -2.70 5.89 -26.08
CA LEU A 50 -2.48 7.30 -25.69
C LEU A 50 -3.13 7.62 -24.34
N GLN A 51 -4.33 7.13 -24.09
CA GLN A 51 -5.01 7.30 -22.79
C GLN A 51 -4.26 6.60 -21.66
N PHE A 52 -3.76 5.39 -21.91
CA PHE A 52 -2.95 4.65 -20.96
C PHE A 52 -1.65 5.39 -20.63
N VAL A 53 -0.92 5.84 -21.65
CA VAL A 53 0.32 6.62 -21.47
C VAL A 53 0.04 7.94 -20.73
N ALA A 54 -1.01 8.66 -21.11
CA ALA A 54 -1.39 9.90 -20.43
C ALA A 54 -1.76 9.68 -18.97
N ALA A 55 -2.52 8.61 -18.67
CA ALA A 55 -2.88 8.23 -17.30
C ALA A 55 -1.64 7.85 -16.48
N THR A 56 -0.70 7.11 -17.07
CA THR A 56 0.57 6.75 -16.42
C THR A 56 1.42 7.96 -16.13
N LEU A 57 1.58 8.87 -17.11
CA LEU A 57 2.34 10.12 -16.93
C LEU A 57 1.69 11.02 -15.87
N CYS A 58 0.36 11.14 -15.87
CA CYS A 58 -0.37 11.88 -14.87
C CYS A 58 -0.21 11.26 -13.49
N GLY A 59 -0.25 9.94 -13.37
CA GLY A 59 0.01 9.21 -12.12
C GLY A 59 1.43 9.41 -11.60
N VAL A 60 2.42 9.33 -12.47
CA VAL A 60 3.84 9.57 -12.12
C VAL A 60 4.07 11.03 -11.69
N SER A 61 3.55 12.00 -12.45
CA SER A 61 3.71 13.42 -12.09
C SER A 61 3.00 13.78 -10.80
N ALA A 62 1.81 13.24 -10.56
CA ALA A 62 1.11 13.38 -9.28
C ALA A 62 1.91 12.74 -8.14
N GLY A 63 2.48 11.56 -8.36
CA GLY A 63 3.36 10.88 -7.39
C GLY A 63 4.60 11.72 -7.04
N ILE A 64 5.26 12.29 -8.03
CA ILE A 64 6.42 13.18 -7.83
C ILE A 64 6.01 14.46 -7.08
N ALA A 65 4.89 15.09 -7.45
CA ALA A 65 4.39 16.28 -6.78
C ALA A 65 4.03 16.00 -5.31
N ILE A 66 3.41 14.85 -5.03
CA ILE A 66 3.12 14.41 -3.69
C ILE A 66 4.43 14.18 -2.91
N ALA A 67 5.41 13.49 -3.50
CA ALA A 67 6.71 13.25 -2.87
C ALA A 67 7.46 14.56 -2.55
N ALA A 68 7.43 15.53 -3.46
CA ALA A 68 8.04 16.86 -3.26
C ALA A 68 7.31 17.71 -2.19
N ALA A 69 5.98 17.55 -2.06
CA ALA A 69 5.18 18.26 -1.07
C ALA A 69 5.25 17.67 0.35
N ILE A 70 5.80 16.45 0.49
CA ILE A 70 5.98 15.80 1.78
C ILE A 70 7.34 16.21 2.33
N HIS A 71 7.33 17.07 3.37
CA HIS A 71 8.52 17.29 4.19
C HIS A 71 8.78 16.00 4.98
N VAL A 72 9.68 15.16 4.47
CA VAL A 72 10.14 13.98 5.21
C VAL A 72 11.21 14.48 6.20
N PRO A 73 11.02 14.33 7.51
CA PRO A 73 12.05 14.65 8.48
C PRO A 73 13.33 13.88 8.13
N GLN A 74 14.48 14.54 8.27
CA GLN A 74 15.76 13.88 8.02
C GLN A 74 15.95 12.76 9.02
N VAL A 75 16.20 11.57 8.51
CA VAL A 75 16.33 10.33 9.30
C VAL A 75 17.67 10.27 10.03
N ASP A 76 18.56 11.22 9.76
CA ASP A 76 19.83 11.43 10.51
C ASP A 76 19.61 11.56 12.03
N ALA A 77 18.39 11.91 12.45
CA ALA A 77 17.97 11.89 13.84
C ALA A 77 17.89 10.50 14.48
N ILE A 78 17.96 9.40 13.71
CA ILE A 78 17.93 8.04 14.28
C ILE A 78 19.18 7.76 15.08
N ALA A 79 20.35 8.19 14.59
CA ALA A 79 21.60 8.03 15.29
C ALA A 79 21.66 8.82 16.62
N SER A 80 20.83 9.86 16.75
CA SER A 80 20.69 10.68 17.94
C SER A 80 19.44 10.39 18.76
N PHE A 81 18.66 9.38 18.38
CA PHE A 81 17.46 9.01 19.12
C PHE A 81 17.82 8.48 20.49
N SER A 82 17.69 9.36 21.50
CA SER A 82 17.81 9.00 22.90
C SER A 82 16.44 9.09 23.56
N PRO A 83 15.79 7.96 23.87
CA PRO A 83 14.49 7.98 24.55
C PRO A 83 14.66 8.62 25.94
N LYS A 84 13.65 9.37 26.35
CA LYS A 84 13.61 9.93 27.72
C LYS A 84 13.47 8.77 28.70
N LEU A 85 14.54 8.53 29.45
CA LEU A 85 14.58 7.49 30.47
C LEU A 85 13.89 7.94 31.76
N VAL A 86 13.47 6.95 32.55
CA VAL A 86 12.90 7.15 33.88
C VAL A 86 14.02 7.52 34.84
N THR A 87 13.82 8.57 35.63
CA THR A 87 14.68 8.82 36.80
C THR A 87 14.21 7.91 37.94
N GLN A 88 15.02 6.95 38.32
CA GLN A 88 14.75 6.04 39.43
C GLN A 88 15.65 6.44 40.62
N ILE A 89 15.03 6.51 41.78
CA ILE A 89 15.75 6.74 43.04
C ILE A 89 15.72 5.42 43.78
N TYR A 90 16.91 4.88 44.05
CA TYR A 90 17.09 3.63 44.74
C TYR A 90 17.35 3.87 46.24
N ASP A 91 17.15 2.81 47.03
CA ASP A 91 17.60 2.80 48.39
C ASP A 91 19.12 2.80 48.51
N ARG A 92 19.62 2.85 49.74
CA ARG A 92 21.09 2.92 50.01
C ARG A 92 21.86 1.74 49.46
N ASP A 93 21.18 0.58 49.32
CA ASP A 93 21.80 -0.66 48.86
C ASP A 93 21.62 -0.87 47.34
N GLY A 94 20.96 0.05 46.63
CA GLY A 94 20.75 0.02 45.18
C GLY A 94 19.81 -1.08 44.72
N LYS A 95 19.05 -1.69 45.63
CA LYS A 95 18.23 -2.88 45.30
C LYS A 95 16.75 -2.60 45.09
N VAL A 96 16.22 -1.57 45.72
CA VAL A 96 14.81 -1.24 45.67
C VAL A 96 14.61 0.17 45.15
N ALA A 97 13.83 0.35 44.09
CA ALA A 97 13.47 1.69 43.62
C ALA A 97 12.49 2.33 44.62
N PHE A 98 12.97 3.33 45.36
CA PHE A 98 12.17 4.08 46.32
C PHE A 98 11.15 5.01 45.69
N ALA A 99 11.54 5.61 44.55
CA ALA A 99 10.65 6.46 43.75
C ALA A 99 11.05 6.43 42.27
N SER A 100 10.07 6.56 41.41
CA SER A 100 10.28 6.67 39.96
C SER A 100 9.53 7.89 39.44
N TYR A 101 10.26 8.84 38.84
CA TYR A 101 9.71 10.07 38.30
C TYR A 101 9.86 10.07 36.79
N ALA A 102 8.75 9.93 36.08
CA ALA A 102 8.72 10.11 34.64
C ALA A 102 7.32 10.46 34.16
N ARG A 103 7.23 11.30 33.13
CA ARG A 103 6.00 11.44 32.33
C ARG A 103 5.70 10.17 31.54
N GLU A 104 6.75 9.45 31.15
CA GLU A 104 6.71 8.23 30.38
C GLU A 104 7.59 7.20 31.09
N ARG A 105 7.05 6.06 31.38
CA ARG A 105 7.81 4.94 31.94
C ARG A 105 8.44 4.17 30.79
N ARG A 106 9.78 4.14 30.73
CA ARG A 106 10.55 3.39 29.73
C ARG A 106 11.66 2.63 30.43
N LEU A 107 11.64 1.33 30.27
CA LEU A 107 12.75 0.45 30.57
C LEU A 107 13.24 -0.09 29.23
N MET A 108 14.52 0.11 28.94
CA MET A 108 15.11 -0.34 27.67
C MET A 108 15.36 -1.83 27.77
N LEU A 109 15.03 -2.51 26.69
CA LEU A 109 15.26 -3.94 26.49
C LEU A 109 16.30 -4.08 25.38
N ASP A 110 17.39 -4.76 25.64
CA ASP A 110 18.39 -5.05 24.62
C ASP A 110 17.86 -6.10 23.63
N GLN A 111 18.39 -6.10 22.42
CA GLN A 111 17.92 -6.96 21.34
C GLN A 111 17.99 -8.45 21.74
N GLU A 112 19.04 -8.82 22.43
CA GLU A 112 19.33 -10.19 22.87
C GLU A 112 18.41 -10.64 24.02
N GLU A 113 17.83 -9.68 24.74
CA GLU A 113 16.93 -9.94 25.87
C GLU A 113 15.47 -10.18 25.42
N ILE A 114 15.14 -9.91 24.15
CA ILE A 114 13.77 -10.09 23.64
C ILE A 114 13.43 -11.57 23.59
N PRO A 115 12.46 -12.05 24.40
CA PRO A 115 12.08 -13.46 24.38
C PRO A 115 11.54 -13.87 22.99
N PRO A 116 11.99 -14.99 22.42
CA PRO A 116 11.54 -15.44 21.10
C PRO A 116 10.02 -15.56 20.99
N LEU A 117 9.36 -16.07 22.02
CA LEU A 117 7.90 -16.21 22.05
C LEU A 117 7.20 -14.84 21.95
N LEU A 118 7.69 -13.83 22.66
CA LEU A 118 7.12 -12.48 22.63
C LEU A 118 7.33 -11.83 21.25
N ARG A 119 8.52 -12.02 20.67
CA ARG A 119 8.82 -11.57 19.31
C ARG A 119 7.85 -12.20 18.30
N ASP A 120 7.70 -13.51 18.34
CA ASP A 120 6.88 -14.24 17.36
C ASP A 120 5.39 -13.91 17.53
N ALA A 121 4.92 -13.70 18.78
CA ALA A 121 3.57 -13.24 19.05
C ALA A 121 3.30 -11.84 18.48
N LEU A 122 4.24 -10.89 18.66
CA LEU A 122 4.14 -9.57 18.08
C LEU A 122 4.11 -9.61 16.55
N LEU A 123 5.01 -10.37 15.94
CA LEU A 123 5.06 -10.53 14.49
C LEU A 123 3.76 -11.13 13.94
N ALA A 124 3.23 -12.14 14.58
CA ALA A 124 1.97 -12.76 14.18
C ALA A 124 0.77 -11.79 14.28
N ALA A 125 0.77 -10.93 15.28
CA ALA A 125 -0.32 -9.98 15.52
C ALA A 125 -0.25 -8.75 14.60
N GLU A 126 0.93 -8.18 14.40
CA GLU A 126 1.11 -6.88 13.75
C GLU A 126 1.62 -6.98 12.32
N ASP A 127 2.57 -7.89 12.04
CA ASP A 127 3.27 -7.95 10.75
C ASP A 127 3.89 -9.32 10.47
N GLY A 128 3.06 -10.29 10.11
CA GLY A 128 3.51 -11.67 9.88
C GLY A 128 4.53 -11.83 8.73
N ASN A 129 4.67 -10.83 7.86
CA ASN A 129 5.63 -10.81 6.77
C ASN A 129 6.84 -9.89 7.03
N PHE A 130 7.04 -9.42 8.25
CA PHE A 130 8.03 -8.42 8.61
C PHE A 130 9.41 -8.64 7.97
N PHE A 131 9.92 -9.86 7.99
CA PHE A 131 11.23 -10.20 7.43
C PHE A 131 11.27 -10.34 5.89
N ARG A 132 10.12 -10.18 5.20
CA ARG A 132 9.99 -10.41 3.76
C ARG A 132 9.78 -9.15 2.93
N HIS A 133 9.62 -8.00 3.57
CA HIS A 133 9.41 -6.72 2.88
C HIS A 133 10.40 -5.65 3.38
N GLY A 134 10.57 -4.57 2.61
CA GLY A 134 11.45 -3.43 2.93
C GLY A 134 10.66 -2.22 3.42
N GLY A 135 10.01 -2.33 4.59
CA GLY A 135 9.25 -1.24 5.22
C GLY A 135 7.77 -1.22 4.86
N ILE A 136 7.38 -1.64 3.65
CA ILE A 136 6.00 -1.69 3.18
C ILE A 136 5.68 -3.10 2.68
N ASP A 137 4.61 -3.72 3.19
CA ASP A 137 4.06 -4.98 2.68
C ASP A 137 2.97 -4.69 1.63
N ALA A 138 3.38 -4.55 0.36
CA ALA A 138 2.46 -4.29 -0.75
C ALA A 138 1.41 -5.40 -0.93
N LEU A 139 1.81 -6.67 -0.73
CA LEU A 139 0.89 -7.82 -0.81
C LEU A 139 -0.08 -7.83 0.37
N GLY A 140 0.39 -7.50 1.57
CA GLY A 140 -0.42 -7.33 2.76
C GLY A 140 -1.45 -6.21 2.60
N ILE A 141 -1.06 -5.08 2.02
CA ILE A 141 -1.97 -3.97 1.69
C ILE A 141 -3.06 -4.45 0.73
N LEU A 142 -2.69 -5.09 -0.38
CA LEU A 142 -3.65 -5.61 -1.36
C LEU A 142 -4.62 -6.60 -0.72
N ARG A 143 -4.11 -7.55 0.07
CA ARG A 143 -4.92 -8.51 0.82
C ARG A 143 -5.89 -7.81 1.77
N SER A 144 -5.42 -6.83 2.55
CA SER A 144 -6.25 -6.06 3.48
C SER A 144 -7.37 -5.32 2.76
N VAL A 145 -7.09 -4.68 1.63
CA VAL A 145 -8.10 -4.00 0.80
C VAL A 145 -9.18 -4.99 0.35
N LEU A 146 -8.77 -6.14 -0.18
CA LEU A 146 -9.72 -7.17 -0.65
C LEU A 146 -10.59 -7.72 0.49
N VAL A 147 -9.99 -7.99 1.66
CA VAL A 147 -10.72 -8.46 2.85
C VAL A 147 -11.69 -7.41 3.35
N ASN A 148 -11.26 -6.15 3.44
CA ASN A 148 -12.09 -5.04 3.92
C ASN A 148 -13.27 -4.77 2.98
N LEU A 149 -13.04 -4.82 1.66
CA LEU A 149 -14.11 -4.71 0.66
C LEU A 149 -15.13 -5.84 0.79
N ARG A 150 -14.67 -7.10 0.96
CA ARG A 150 -15.57 -8.25 1.10
C ARG A 150 -16.38 -8.20 2.39
N ARG A 151 -15.81 -7.70 3.48
CA ARG A 151 -16.45 -7.65 4.81
C ARG A 151 -17.24 -6.37 5.06
N GLY A 152 -17.15 -5.37 4.18
CA GLY A 152 -17.81 -4.07 4.32
C GLY A 152 -17.38 -3.28 5.56
N ARG A 153 -16.24 -3.62 6.17
CA ARG A 153 -15.68 -2.96 7.37
C ARG A 153 -14.17 -3.06 7.40
N HIS A 154 -13.53 -2.19 8.20
CA HIS A 154 -12.09 -2.27 8.46
C HIS A 154 -11.77 -3.48 9.35
N ALA A 155 -11.69 -4.65 8.74
CA ALA A 155 -11.45 -5.92 9.44
C ALA A 155 -9.97 -6.25 9.56
N GLN A 156 -9.10 -5.67 8.72
CA GLN A 156 -7.67 -5.94 8.71
C GLN A 156 -6.88 -4.65 8.48
N GLY A 157 -5.86 -4.42 9.30
CA GLY A 157 -4.86 -3.36 9.13
C GLY A 157 -3.83 -3.72 8.08
N ALA A 158 -3.18 -2.70 7.51
CA ALA A 158 -2.15 -2.86 6.49
C ALA A 158 -0.85 -2.12 6.85
N SER A 159 -0.71 -1.65 8.10
CA SER A 159 0.50 -0.95 8.56
C SER A 159 1.52 -1.97 9.06
N THR A 160 2.75 -1.87 8.57
CA THR A 160 3.87 -2.69 9.03
C THR A 160 4.42 -2.20 10.37
N ILE A 161 5.20 -3.03 11.06
CA ILE A 161 5.94 -2.65 12.28
C ILE A 161 6.83 -1.44 12.00
N THR A 162 7.54 -1.41 10.85
CA THR A 162 8.41 -0.29 10.48
C THR A 162 7.64 1.01 10.27
N MET A 163 6.45 0.97 9.65
CA MET A 163 5.56 2.13 9.51
C MET A 163 5.08 2.65 10.87
N GLN A 164 4.75 1.73 11.79
CA GLN A 164 4.33 2.09 13.14
C GLN A 164 5.48 2.71 13.93
N LEU A 165 6.70 2.16 13.80
CA LEU A 165 7.92 2.72 14.39
C LEU A 165 8.19 4.13 13.85
N ALA A 166 8.18 4.30 12.51
CA ALA A 166 8.35 5.60 11.87
C ALA A 166 7.38 6.66 12.41
N ARG A 167 6.12 6.28 12.58
CA ARG A 167 5.12 7.15 13.18
C ARG A 167 5.49 7.58 14.60
N LYS A 168 5.91 6.62 15.44
CA LYS A 168 6.23 6.88 16.85
C LYS A 168 7.46 7.72 17.05
N LEU A 169 8.44 7.62 16.15
CA LEU A 169 9.70 8.35 16.24
C LEU A 169 9.62 9.77 15.67
N PHE A 170 8.92 9.95 14.53
CA PHE A 170 9.07 11.16 13.71
C PHE A 170 7.76 11.92 13.45
N LEU A 171 6.60 11.35 13.75
CA LEU A 171 5.33 11.93 13.37
C LEU A 171 4.42 12.14 14.58
N THR A 172 3.46 13.04 14.41
CA THR A 172 2.40 13.28 15.40
C THR A 172 1.25 12.29 15.22
N ASP A 173 0.42 12.14 16.26
CA ASP A 173 -0.72 11.21 16.23
C ASP A 173 -1.93 11.71 15.41
N GLU A 174 -1.86 12.91 14.80
CA GLU A 174 -2.93 13.42 13.94
C GLU A 174 -3.23 12.49 12.77
N LYS A 175 -4.48 12.07 12.64
CA LYS A 175 -4.92 11.17 11.58
C LYS A 175 -5.09 11.94 10.27
N SER A 176 -4.12 11.85 9.36
CA SER A 176 -4.19 12.44 8.03
C SER A 176 -3.60 11.53 6.96
N TRP A 177 -4.04 11.68 5.71
CA TRP A 177 -3.45 10.97 4.58
C TRP A 177 -1.99 11.37 4.36
N ARG A 178 -1.64 12.63 4.60
CA ARG A 178 -0.26 13.11 4.53
C ARG A 178 0.63 12.34 5.49
N ARG A 179 0.20 12.20 6.75
CA ARG A 179 0.93 11.41 7.74
C ARG A 179 1.11 9.96 7.28
N LYS A 180 0.07 9.33 6.70
CA LYS A 180 0.16 7.94 6.24
C LYS A 180 1.17 7.73 5.12
N ILE A 181 1.27 8.69 4.22
CA ILE A 181 2.29 8.69 3.15
C ILE A 181 3.68 8.91 3.76
N SER A 182 3.83 9.85 4.70
CA SER A 182 5.09 10.08 5.40
C SER A 182 5.55 8.84 6.19
N GLU A 183 4.64 8.11 6.86
CA GLU A 183 4.94 6.82 7.50
C GLU A 183 5.56 5.83 6.52
N ALA A 184 4.99 5.71 5.32
CA ALA A 184 5.49 4.79 4.31
C ALA A 184 6.90 5.16 3.81
N PHE A 185 7.14 6.45 3.53
CA PHE A 185 8.46 6.92 3.11
C PHE A 185 9.51 6.74 4.21
N LEU A 186 9.19 7.15 5.43
CA LEU A 186 10.09 6.98 6.58
C LEU A 186 10.37 5.51 6.88
N ALA A 187 9.38 4.63 6.72
CA ALA A 187 9.58 3.20 6.89
C ALA A 187 10.59 2.62 5.89
N VAL A 188 10.51 3.02 4.62
CA VAL A 188 11.50 2.61 3.61
C VAL A 188 12.89 3.16 3.95
N GLU A 189 12.98 4.40 4.42
CA GLU A 189 14.27 5.00 4.79
C GLU A 189 14.87 4.34 6.02
N LEU A 190 14.06 4.02 7.05
CA LEU A 190 14.49 3.25 8.21
C LEU A 190 15.09 1.90 7.81
N GLU A 191 14.46 1.18 6.88
CA GLU A 191 14.93 -0.14 6.42
C GLU A 191 16.23 -0.08 5.60
N LYS A 192 16.60 1.08 5.08
CA LYS A 192 17.91 1.26 4.46
C LYS A 192 19.04 1.44 5.47
N GLN A 193 18.74 2.00 6.64
CA GLN A 193 19.73 2.37 7.64
C GLN A 193 19.84 1.36 8.78
N LEU A 194 18.75 0.63 9.07
CA LEU A 194 18.65 -0.29 10.20
C LEU A 194 18.35 -1.70 9.74
N SER A 195 18.94 -2.67 10.41
CA SER A 195 18.57 -4.07 10.25
C SER A 195 17.18 -4.36 10.81
N LYS A 196 16.55 -5.42 10.34
CA LYS A 196 15.25 -5.89 10.85
C LYS A 196 15.24 -6.09 12.37
N GLN A 197 16.33 -6.62 12.91
CA GLN A 197 16.47 -6.85 14.33
C GLN A 197 16.54 -5.54 15.10
N GLN A 198 17.27 -4.54 14.60
CA GLN A 198 17.33 -3.22 15.21
C GLN A 198 15.96 -2.51 15.18
N ILE A 199 15.26 -2.56 14.04
CA ILE A 199 13.91 -2.01 13.92
C ILE A 199 12.97 -2.65 14.94
N LEU A 200 13.04 -3.97 15.09
CA LEU A 200 12.21 -4.71 16.02
C LEU A 200 12.54 -4.34 17.48
N ALA A 201 13.82 -4.30 17.86
CA ALA A 201 14.26 -3.90 19.19
C ALA A 201 13.81 -2.47 19.51
N MET A 202 13.95 -1.53 18.57
CA MET A 202 13.44 -0.16 18.74
C MET A 202 11.93 -0.14 18.93
N TYR A 203 11.18 -0.94 18.16
CA TYR A 203 9.74 -1.03 18.30
C TYR A 203 9.33 -1.53 19.69
N PHE A 204 9.99 -2.58 20.20
CA PHE A 204 9.77 -3.11 21.55
C PHE A 204 9.96 -2.05 22.64
N ASN A 205 10.85 -1.09 22.40
CA ASN A 205 11.19 -0.02 23.37
C ASN A 205 10.31 1.24 23.25
N VAL A 206 9.62 1.47 22.11
CA VAL A 206 8.86 2.71 21.91
C VAL A 206 7.35 2.52 21.86
N VAL A 207 6.86 1.28 21.72
CA VAL A 207 5.42 1.02 21.64
C VAL A 207 4.72 1.43 22.92
N PHE A 208 3.60 2.17 22.79
CA PHE A 208 2.77 2.56 23.94
C PHE A 208 1.80 1.44 24.27
N LEU A 209 1.83 0.98 25.52
CA LEU A 209 1.03 -0.14 26.01
C LEU A 209 0.02 0.25 27.10
N GLY A 210 -0.21 1.56 27.26
CA GLY A 210 -1.19 2.07 28.22
C GLY A 210 -0.56 2.48 29.56
N HIS A 211 -1.34 3.17 30.39
CA HIS A 211 -0.98 3.62 31.74
C HIS A 211 0.38 4.38 31.83
N GLY A 212 0.78 5.06 30.73
CA GLY A 212 2.06 5.76 30.67
C GLY A 212 3.27 4.86 30.41
N ASN A 213 3.06 3.55 30.16
CA ASN A 213 4.14 2.62 29.85
C ASN A 213 4.46 2.62 28.37
N TYR A 214 5.72 2.87 28.07
CA TYR A 214 6.32 2.79 26.75
C TYR A 214 7.39 1.69 26.76
N GLY A 215 7.26 0.79 25.78
CA GLY A 215 8.07 -0.42 25.69
C GLY A 215 7.52 -1.60 26.47
N MET A 216 7.87 -2.79 25.98
CA MET A 216 7.34 -4.06 26.51
C MET A 216 7.84 -4.33 27.91
N GLU A 217 9.11 -4.04 28.22
CA GLU A 217 9.71 -4.26 29.53
C GLU A 217 9.02 -3.41 30.62
N SER A 218 8.74 -2.13 30.26
CA SER A 218 8.03 -1.24 31.19
C SER A 218 6.60 -1.66 31.46
N ALA A 219 5.95 -2.32 30.50
CA ALA A 219 4.59 -2.80 30.65
C ALA A 219 4.50 -4.17 31.37
N ALA A 220 5.59 -4.94 31.35
CA ALA A 220 5.67 -6.25 32.00
C ALA A 220 5.91 -6.15 33.51
N ARG A 221 6.49 -5.05 33.99
CA ARG A 221 6.72 -4.74 35.41
C ARG A 221 5.59 -3.92 36.00
#